data_8e72f4cf8475f710caaa1c49c9c31c3c
#
_entry.id   8e72f4cf8475f710caaa1c49c9c31c3c
#
_cell.length_a   1.000
_cell.length_b   1.000
_cell.length_c   1.000
_cell.angle_alpha   90.00
_cell.angle_beta   90.00
_cell.angle_gamma   90.00
#
_symmetry.space_group_name_H-M   'P 1'
#
loop_
_entity.id
_entity.type
_entity.pdbx_description
1 polymer ?
#
loop_
_entity_poly.entity_id
_entity_poly.type
_entity_poly.pdbx_seq_one_letter_code
_entity_poly.pdbx_strand_id
1 'polypeptide(L)'
;MSKYIHPITVKAALEVASNLLPADYREVTEGHGADPFKYLLLEAAKAECVYFSSPGGRTAGMAGVEEDGRIWMLCTDVIKNHPTKFAREAKRYVDSREEKLLWNVVDKRNKVHLKLLKFLGFKFLREINFGPNQLPFIEFCRVRRSSRC
;
A
#
# COMPACT_ATOMS: atom_id res chain seq x y z
N MET A 1 -11.48 11.76 12.09
CA MET A 1 -11.05 11.73 10.68
C MET A 1 -9.67 12.34 10.56
N SER A 2 -8.78 11.67 9.86
CA SER A 2 -7.43 12.18 9.68
C SER A 2 -7.40 13.26 8.60
N LYS A 3 -6.66 14.34 8.86
CA LYS A 3 -6.46 15.38 7.84
C LYS A 3 -5.36 15.02 6.84
N TYR A 4 -4.77 13.83 6.97
CA TYR A 4 -3.72 13.36 6.08
C TYR A 4 -4.16 12.17 5.22
N ILE A 5 -5.41 11.74 5.34
CA ILE A 5 -5.99 10.67 4.52
C ILE A 5 -7.16 11.27 3.75
N HIS A 6 -7.11 11.14 2.41
CA HIS A 6 -8.07 11.81 1.54
C HIS A 6 -8.66 10.85 0.50
N PRO A 7 -9.90 11.09 0.07
CA PRO A 7 -10.42 10.37 -1.10
C PRO A 7 -9.51 10.61 -2.30
N ILE A 8 -9.33 9.58 -3.13
CA ILE A 8 -8.41 9.64 -4.25
C ILE A 8 -8.80 10.72 -5.26
N THR A 9 -7.76 11.34 -5.85
CA THR A 9 -7.92 12.24 -6.99
C THR A 9 -6.96 11.80 -8.09
N VAL A 10 -7.27 12.15 -9.33
CA VAL A 10 -6.39 11.84 -10.46
C VAL A 10 -5.03 12.51 -10.28
N LYS A 11 -5.02 13.74 -9.80
CA LYS A 11 -3.77 14.46 -9.53
C LYS A 11 -2.88 13.70 -8.56
N ALA A 12 -3.44 13.22 -7.45
CA ALA A 12 -2.67 12.46 -6.47
C ALA A 12 -2.15 11.16 -7.06
N ALA A 13 -2.96 10.46 -7.85
CA ALA A 13 -2.53 9.21 -8.50
C ALA A 13 -1.35 9.45 -9.44
N LEU A 14 -1.38 10.55 -10.20
CA LEU A 14 -0.28 10.91 -11.08
C LEU A 14 0.99 11.25 -10.29
N GLU A 15 0.84 11.95 -9.17
CA GLU A 15 1.98 12.27 -8.31
C GLU A 15 2.63 11.03 -7.73
N VAL A 16 1.81 10.07 -7.28
CA VAL A 16 2.35 8.81 -6.76
C VAL A 16 3.06 8.04 -7.86
N ALA A 17 2.41 7.87 -9.01
CA ALA A 17 3.00 7.12 -10.11
C ALA A 17 4.32 7.73 -10.60
N SER A 18 4.43 9.07 -10.56
CA SER A 18 5.62 9.79 -11.00
C SER A 18 6.77 9.74 -10.00
N ASN A 19 6.50 9.43 -8.75
CA ASN A 19 7.47 9.57 -7.66
C ASN A 19 7.60 8.33 -6.78
N LEU A 20 7.28 7.16 -7.31
CA LEU A 20 7.34 5.91 -6.53
C LEU A 20 8.73 5.69 -5.95
N LEU A 21 8.77 5.16 -4.74
CA LEU A 21 10.01 4.63 -4.18
C LEU A 21 10.57 3.56 -5.13
N PRO A 22 11.89 3.49 -5.30
CA PRO A 22 12.49 2.51 -6.22
C PRO A 22 12.04 1.07 -5.95
N ALA A 23 11.91 0.68 -4.69
CA ALA A 23 11.48 -0.68 -4.35
C ALA A 23 10.02 -0.91 -4.76
N ASP A 24 9.15 0.09 -4.57
CA ASP A 24 7.75 -0.01 -4.99
C ASP A 24 7.64 -0.04 -6.52
N TYR A 25 8.44 0.76 -7.20
CA TYR A 25 8.49 0.76 -8.66
C TYR A 25 8.88 -0.63 -9.18
N ARG A 26 9.91 -1.24 -8.60
CA ARG A 26 10.35 -2.58 -9.00
C ARG A 26 9.29 -3.63 -8.70
N GLU A 27 8.62 -3.51 -7.57
CA GLU A 27 7.56 -4.45 -7.22
C GLU A 27 6.44 -4.43 -8.27
N VAL A 28 6.02 -3.24 -8.69
CA VAL A 28 4.97 -3.11 -9.70
C VAL A 28 5.43 -3.59 -11.07
N THR A 29 6.60 -3.13 -11.52
CA THR A 29 7.08 -3.41 -12.88
C THR A 29 7.65 -4.82 -13.03
N GLU A 30 8.58 -5.20 -12.16
CA GLU A 30 9.24 -6.50 -12.24
C GLU A 30 8.43 -7.60 -11.57
N GLY A 31 7.81 -7.28 -10.43
CA GLY A 31 7.05 -8.26 -9.66
C GLY A 31 5.69 -8.58 -10.27
N HIS A 32 4.90 -7.56 -10.54
CA HIS A 32 3.55 -7.74 -11.10
C HIS A 32 3.51 -7.64 -12.62
N GLY A 33 4.58 -7.18 -13.25
CA GLY A 33 4.61 -6.98 -14.70
C GLY A 33 3.66 -5.88 -15.16
N ALA A 34 3.41 -4.88 -14.34
CA ALA A 34 2.43 -3.84 -14.61
C ALA A 34 3.09 -2.48 -14.82
N ASP A 35 2.34 -1.59 -15.48
CA ASP A 35 2.74 -0.19 -15.65
C ASP A 35 2.12 0.61 -14.50
N PRO A 36 2.95 1.27 -13.65
CA PRO A 36 2.43 2.02 -12.51
C PRO A 36 1.41 3.09 -12.85
N PHE A 37 1.63 3.82 -13.94
CA PHE A 37 0.67 4.85 -14.36
C PHE A 37 -0.68 4.24 -14.70
N LYS A 38 -0.68 3.21 -15.53
CA LYS A 38 -1.91 2.55 -15.93
C LYS A 38 -2.63 1.95 -14.72
N TYR A 39 -1.88 1.26 -13.86
CA TYR A 39 -2.46 0.62 -12.69
C TYR A 39 -3.10 1.65 -11.75
N LEU A 40 -2.37 2.71 -11.40
CA LEU A 40 -2.86 3.68 -10.43
C LEU A 40 -3.98 4.55 -10.98
N LEU A 41 -3.96 4.87 -12.27
CA LEU A 41 -5.05 5.61 -12.87
C LEU A 41 -6.33 4.78 -12.94
N LEU A 42 -6.22 3.48 -13.19
CA LEU A 42 -7.39 2.59 -13.17
C LEU A 42 -7.96 2.49 -11.76
N GLU A 43 -7.11 2.42 -10.72
CA GLU A 43 -7.58 2.40 -9.34
C GLU A 43 -8.25 3.73 -8.97
N ALA A 44 -7.69 4.86 -9.42
CA ALA A 44 -8.29 6.16 -9.18
C ALA A 44 -9.68 6.26 -9.83
N ALA A 45 -9.85 5.67 -11.00
CA ALA A 45 -11.13 5.69 -11.70
C ALA A 45 -12.23 4.95 -10.95
N LYS A 46 -11.87 3.95 -10.13
CA LYS A 46 -12.85 3.24 -9.29
C LYS A 46 -13.30 4.10 -8.10
N ALA A 47 -12.53 5.13 -7.75
CA ALA A 47 -12.83 6.05 -6.65
C ALA A 47 -13.04 5.39 -5.29
N GLU A 48 -12.41 4.23 -5.07
CA GLU A 48 -12.55 3.47 -3.82
C GLU A 48 -11.28 3.41 -3.00
N CYS A 49 -10.24 4.13 -3.42
CA CYS A 49 -8.98 4.16 -2.69
C CYS A 49 -8.70 5.55 -2.13
N VAL A 50 -7.65 5.65 -1.34
CA VAL A 50 -7.28 6.91 -0.68
C VAL A 50 -5.86 7.29 -1.04
N TYR A 51 -5.51 8.56 -0.79
CA TYR A 51 -4.12 8.96 -0.81
C TYR A 51 -3.76 9.60 0.53
N PHE A 52 -2.47 9.57 0.84
CA PHE A 52 -1.92 10.15 2.06
C PHE A 52 -1.13 11.39 1.71
N SER A 53 -1.30 12.45 2.52
CA SER A 53 -0.49 13.64 2.39
C SER A 53 0.47 13.77 3.57
N SER A 54 1.56 14.50 3.39
CA SER A 54 2.51 14.83 4.44
C SER A 54 2.11 16.14 5.12
N PRO A 55 2.72 16.49 6.27
CA PRO A 55 2.48 17.80 6.89
C PRO A 55 2.75 18.98 5.96
N GLY A 56 3.65 18.82 4.98
CA GLY A 56 3.91 19.86 3.99
C GLY A 56 2.94 19.87 2.82
N GLY A 57 1.93 19.02 2.82
CA GLY A 57 0.93 18.95 1.76
C GLY A 57 1.34 18.17 0.53
N ARG A 58 2.46 17.45 0.58
CA ARG A 58 2.92 16.63 -0.55
C ARG A 58 2.29 15.24 -0.48
N THR A 59 2.10 14.63 -1.64
CA THR A 59 1.49 13.29 -1.72
C THR A 59 2.50 12.22 -1.31
N ALA A 60 2.17 11.47 -0.26
CA ALA A 60 3.07 10.47 0.32
C ALA A 60 2.80 9.05 -0.18
N GLY A 61 1.59 8.77 -0.61
CA GLY A 61 1.26 7.42 -1.09
C GLY A 61 -0.21 7.24 -1.36
N MET A 62 -0.55 6.06 -1.83
CA MET A 62 -1.94 5.62 -2.09
C MET A 62 -2.15 4.25 -1.49
N ALA A 63 -3.38 3.97 -1.12
CA ALA A 63 -3.76 2.64 -0.63
C ALA A 63 -5.20 2.33 -1.02
N GLY A 64 -5.47 1.05 -1.20
CA GLY A 64 -6.82 0.58 -1.48
C GLY A 64 -7.02 -0.86 -1.08
N VAL A 65 -8.28 -1.30 -1.05
CA VAL A 65 -8.64 -2.67 -0.74
C VAL A 65 -9.62 -3.15 -1.80
N GLU A 66 -9.32 -4.27 -2.44
CA GLU A 66 -10.19 -4.87 -3.44
C GLU A 66 -11.31 -5.65 -2.75
N GLU A 67 -12.33 -6.07 -3.53
CA GLU A 67 -13.50 -6.75 -2.97
C GLU A 67 -13.16 -8.00 -2.17
N ASP A 68 -12.10 -8.69 -2.54
CA ASP A 68 -11.68 -9.93 -1.87
C ASP A 68 -10.79 -9.70 -0.64
N GLY A 69 -10.61 -8.44 -0.24
CA GLY A 69 -9.76 -8.09 0.89
C GLY A 69 -8.31 -7.87 0.53
N ARG A 70 -7.94 -7.93 -0.74
CA ARG A 70 -6.57 -7.71 -1.16
C ARG A 70 -6.21 -6.23 -0.99
N ILE A 71 -5.35 -5.95 -0.02
CA ILE A 71 -4.91 -4.60 0.29
C ILE A 71 -3.62 -4.28 -0.45
N TRP A 72 -3.50 -3.05 -0.95
CA TRP A 72 -2.28 -2.60 -1.60
C TRP A 72 -1.94 -1.20 -1.13
N MET A 73 -0.66 -0.86 -1.18
CA MET A 73 -0.16 0.46 -0.80
C MET A 73 1.11 0.75 -1.59
N LEU A 74 1.17 1.91 -2.21
CA LEU A 74 2.36 2.35 -2.94
C LEU A 74 2.75 3.73 -2.45
N CYS A 75 4.04 3.93 -2.21
CA CYS A 75 4.55 5.11 -1.54
C CYS A 75 5.52 5.91 -2.43
N THR A 76 5.63 7.19 -2.12
CA THR A 76 6.60 8.08 -2.74
C THR A 76 7.78 8.31 -1.79
N ASP A 77 8.81 8.98 -2.29
CA ASP A 77 9.97 9.33 -1.48
C ASP A 77 9.65 10.33 -0.36
N VAL A 78 8.47 10.93 -0.39
CA VAL A 78 8.02 11.85 0.67
C VAL A 78 7.99 11.17 2.03
N ILE A 79 7.74 9.85 2.09
CA ILE A 79 7.70 9.14 3.36
C ILE A 79 9.06 9.14 4.08
N LYS A 80 10.16 9.33 3.35
CA LYS A 80 11.50 9.38 3.94
C LYS A 80 11.67 10.59 4.86
N ASN A 81 10.90 11.67 4.58
CA ASN A 81 10.97 12.89 5.38
C ASN A 81 10.08 12.83 6.61
N HIS A 82 9.05 11.97 6.59
CA HIS A 82 8.08 11.86 7.67
C HIS A 82 7.70 10.39 7.91
N PRO A 83 8.69 9.51 8.18
CA PRO A 83 8.40 8.06 8.23
C PRO A 83 7.47 7.67 9.37
N THR A 84 7.64 8.26 10.54
CA THR A 84 6.79 7.93 11.69
C THR A 84 5.37 8.43 11.47
N LYS A 85 5.23 9.64 10.97
CA LYS A 85 3.91 10.22 10.68
C LYS A 85 3.18 9.38 9.65
N PHE A 86 3.86 9.04 8.56
CA PHE A 86 3.25 8.21 7.52
C PHE A 86 2.82 6.85 8.08
N ALA A 87 3.70 6.19 8.85
CA ALA A 87 3.38 4.88 9.41
C ALA A 87 2.13 4.92 10.30
N ARG A 88 1.99 5.97 11.10
CA ARG A 88 0.82 6.15 11.95
C ARG A 88 -0.46 6.35 11.14
N GLU A 89 -0.39 7.13 10.06
CA GLU A 89 -1.55 7.35 9.21
C GLU A 89 -1.93 6.08 8.45
N ALA A 90 -0.93 5.33 7.98
CA ALA A 90 -1.18 4.04 7.34
C ALA A 90 -1.85 3.08 8.32
N LYS A 91 -1.40 3.05 9.58
CA LYS A 91 -2.01 2.22 10.60
C LYS A 91 -3.45 2.64 10.87
N ARG A 92 -3.71 3.95 10.93
CA ARG A 92 -5.06 4.46 11.10
C ARG A 92 -5.98 3.98 9.97
N TYR A 93 -5.48 4.02 8.74
CA TYR A 93 -6.25 3.54 7.59
C TYR A 93 -6.56 2.04 7.72
N VAL A 94 -5.55 1.22 7.99
CA VAL A 94 -5.72 -0.23 8.10
C VAL A 94 -6.66 -0.59 9.25
N ASP A 95 -6.49 0.07 10.40
CA ASP A 95 -7.33 -0.19 11.58
C ASP A 95 -8.78 0.20 11.34
N SER A 96 -9.04 1.14 10.44
CA SER A 96 -10.41 1.59 10.13
C SER A 96 -11.13 0.65 9.16
N ARG A 97 -10.40 -0.28 8.51
CA ARG A 97 -11.02 -1.20 7.55
C ARG A 97 -11.87 -2.25 8.25
N GLU A 98 -12.98 -2.60 7.63
CA GLU A 98 -13.94 -3.52 8.21
C GLU A 98 -13.85 -4.94 7.66
N GLU A 99 -13.03 -5.17 6.64
CA GLU A 99 -12.83 -6.50 6.07
C GLU A 99 -12.30 -7.46 7.14
N LYS A 100 -12.85 -8.66 7.20
CA LYS A 100 -12.41 -9.68 8.15
C LYS A 100 -10.99 -10.16 7.85
N LEU A 101 -10.62 -10.15 6.58
CA LEU A 101 -9.29 -10.58 6.13
C LEU A 101 -8.73 -9.55 5.16
N LEU A 102 -7.56 -9.03 5.48
CA LEU A 102 -6.75 -8.24 4.57
C LEU A 102 -5.53 -9.07 4.21
N TRP A 103 -5.18 -9.14 2.93
CA TRP A 103 -4.10 -10.00 2.47
C TRP A 103 -3.46 -9.46 1.20
N ASN A 104 -2.26 -9.88 0.93
CA ASN A 104 -1.60 -9.66 -0.37
C ASN A 104 -0.24 -10.37 -0.34
N VAL A 105 0.56 -10.09 -1.35
CA VAL A 105 1.95 -10.52 -1.44
C VAL A 105 2.82 -9.27 -1.55
N VAL A 106 4.05 -9.35 -1.05
CA VAL A 106 5.00 -8.25 -1.07
C VAL A 106 6.34 -8.77 -1.58
N ASP A 107 7.00 -7.99 -2.44
CA ASP A 107 8.32 -8.34 -2.95
C ASP A 107 9.30 -8.47 -1.77
N LYS A 108 9.97 -9.61 -1.67
CA LYS A 108 10.92 -9.88 -0.59
C LYS A 108 12.05 -8.85 -0.53
N ARG A 109 12.35 -8.21 -1.65
CA ARG A 109 13.39 -7.18 -1.73
C ARG A 109 12.94 -5.83 -1.17
N ASN A 110 11.62 -5.63 -1.00
CA ASN A 110 11.07 -4.36 -0.55
C ASN A 110 11.12 -4.25 0.98
N LYS A 111 12.31 -3.99 1.51
CA LYS A 111 12.56 -3.99 2.95
C LYS A 111 11.75 -2.94 3.71
N VAL A 112 11.57 -1.77 3.10
CA VAL A 112 10.77 -0.69 3.71
C VAL A 112 9.34 -1.17 3.93
N HIS A 113 8.76 -1.80 2.91
CA HIS A 113 7.38 -2.29 2.97
C HIS A 113 7.23 -3.44 3.97
N LEU A 114 8.20 -4.35 4.01
CA LEU A 114 8.18 -5.44 4.98
C LEU A 114 8.14 -4.90 6.40
N LYS A 115 8.95 -3.89 6.69
CA LYS A 115 9.00 -3.27 8.00
C LYS A 115 7.69 -2.58 8.33
N LEU A 116 7.11 -1.88 7.36
CA LEU A 116 5.83 -1.21 7.53
C LEU A 116 4.72 -2.22 7.82
N LEU A 117 4.66 -3.31 7.07
CA LEU A 117 3.63 -4.34 7.26
C LEU A 117 3.67 -4.94 8.67
N LYS A 118 4.86 -5.16 9.23
CA LYS A 118 4.99 -5.61 10.62
C LYS A 118 4.39 -4.60 11.58
N PHE A 119 4.69 -3.33 11.40
CA PHE A 119 4.15 -2.26 12.24
C PHE A 119 2.62 -2.21 12.14
N LEU A 120 2.08 -2.46 10.95
CA LEU A 120 0.63 -2.44 10.70
C LEU A 120 -0.09 -3.67 11.25
N GLY A 121 0.64 -4.64 11.80
CA GLY A 121 0.04 -5.82 12.42
C GLY A 121 -0.20 -6.99 11.49
N PHE A 122 0.40 -6.98 10.31
CA PHE A 122 0.29 -8.11 9.39
C PHE A 122 1.23 -9.24 9.79
N LYS A 123 0.81 -10.48 9.51
CA LYS A 123 1.62 -11.67 9.71
C LYS A 123 2.14 -12.16 8.36
N PHE A 124 3.39 -12.54 8.33
CA PHE A 124 3.99 -13.14 7.14
C PHE A 124 3.74 -14.65 7.20
N LEU A 125 3.24 -15.21 6.10
CA LEU A 125 2.82 -16.61 6.04
C LEU A 125 3.87 -17.51 5.39
N ARG A 126 4.28 -17.18 4.19
CA ARG A 126 5.24 -18.00 3.44
C ARG A 126 5.84 -17.23 2.28
N GLU A 127 6.96 -17.72 1.80
CA GLU A 127 7.58 -17.20 0.59
C GLU A 127 7.06 -17.98 -0.61
N ILE A 128 6.74 -17.26 -1.69
CA ILE A 128 6.27 -17.87 -2.94
C ILE A 128 7.00 -17.23 -4.11
N ASN A 129 7.05 -17.92 -5.23
CA ASN A 129 7.50 -17.33 -6.50
C ASN A 129 6.28 -16.72 -7.17
N PHE A 130 6.38 -15.45 -7.57
CA PHE A 130 5.21 -14.69 -8.00
C PHE A 130 5.50 -13.88 -9.25
N GLY A 131 4.44 -13.68 -10.05
CA GLY A 131 4.46 -12.81 -11.21
C GLY A 131 5.15 -13.39 -12.43
N PRO A 132 5.24 -12.61 -13.51
CA PRO A 132 5.80 -13.11 -14.78
C PRO A 132 7.27 -13.50 -14.68
N ASN A 133 8.00 -12.91 -13.73
CA ASN A 133 9.43 -13.20 -13.56
C ASN A 133 9.71 -14.18 -12.42
N GLN A 134 8.66 -14.75 -11.80
CA GLN A 134 8.78 -15.72 -10.71
C GLN A 134 9.72 -15.26 -9.62
N LEU A 135 9.57 -14.01 -9.18
CA LEU A 135 10.41 -13.43 -8.14
C LEU A 135 9.92 -13.85 -6.76
N PRO A 136 10.83 -13.88 -5.76
CA PRO A 136 10.42 -14.24 -4.39
C PRO A 136 9.57 -13.14 -3.76
N PHE A 137 8.34 -13.48 -3.41
CA PHE A 137 7.41 -12.63 -2.70
C PHE A 137 7.03 -13.31 -1.40
N ILE A 138 6.55 -12.53 -0.44
CA ILE A 138 6.08 -13.04 0.84
C ILE A 138 4.58 -12.78 0.94
N GLU A 139 3.84 -13.84 1.22
CA GLU A 139 2.41 -13.76 1.48
C GLU A 139 2.18 -13.21 2.87
N PHE A 140 1.25 -12.27 3.02
CA PHE A 140 0.92 -11.71 4.34
C PHE A 140 -0.57 -11.55 4.50
N CYS A 141 -1.01 -11.54 5.76
CA CYS A 141 -2.42 -11.31 6.05
C CYS A 141 -2.60 -10.69 7.43
N ARG A 142 -3.78 -10.12 7.62
CA ARG A 142 -4.22 -9.61 8.90
C ARG A 142 -5.69 -9.96 9.05
N VAL A 143 -6.03 -10.69 10.11
CA VAL A 143 -7.41 -11.07 10.40
C VAL A 143 -7.97 -10.08 11.42
N ARG A 144 -9.09 -9.47 11.10
CA ARG A 144 -9.75 -8.56 12.01
C ARG A 144 -10.45 -9.37 13.10
N ARG A 145 -10.11 -9.10 14.35
CA ARG A 145 -10.79 -9.73 15.45
C ARG A 145 -12.18 -9.15 15.64
N SER A 146 -13.12 -10.02 15.98
CA SER A 146 -14.41 -9.57 16.43
C SER A 146 -14.24 -8.75 17.71
N SER A 147 -14.97 -7.64 17.84
CA SER A 147 -14.98 -6.86 19.07
C SER A 147 -15.61 -7.64 20.23
N ARG A 148 -16.32 -8.71 19.91
CA ARG A 148 -16.88 -9.62 20.89
C ARG A 148 -15.98 -10.85 20.96
N CYS A 149 -15.56 -11.16 22.12
CA CYS A 149 -14.73 -12.35 22.29
C CYS A 149 -15.46 -13.37 23.12
#